data_02a67640bff9379f9f2c37586e60a703
#
_entry.id   02a67640bff9379f9f2c37586e60a703
#
_cell.length_a   1.000
_cell.length_b   1.000
_cell.length_c   1.000
_cell.angle_alpha   90.00
_cell.angle_beta   90.00
_cell.angle_gamma   90.00
#
_symmetry.space_group_name_H-M   'P 1'
#
loop_
_entity.id
_entity.type
_entity.pdbx_description
1 polymer ?
#
loop_
_entity_poly.entity_id
_entity_poly.type
_entity_poly.pdbx_seq_one_letter_code
_entity_poly.pdbx_strand_id
1 'polypeptide(L)'
;FVTSIAACLDGSVEIDGDLSLRKRDLSPLTSALRELGCGVSSDCLPYIVSGPIIPGSFWIDESFSSQTLSGIILASPGFSGEVKISLRGEAVSRWYRGLTIETSGLSGWTGGYGETMILDSWVVETPERVVIPGEVSLCPISLLFDNLHGTNSLDHCQFGESSITDAIEEAKSGGYSHVSLRDASDIIAPLAALMSMGKGGVIVGASHARGKESDRIMSTIRMLSSFGIEIEENNEGLTIPGGQSPNQPKGPIDCEDDHRLAMTAAVLATKVGGELSGHEICEVTHPG
;
A
#
# COMPACT_ATOMS: atom_id res chain seq x y z
N PHE A 1 8.31 7.81 -6.22
CA PHE A 1 9.13 8.83 -5.55
C PHE A 1 10.30 9.28 -6.43
N VAL A 2 11.14 8.34 -6.93
CA VAL A 2 12.33 8.66 -7.76
C VAL A 2 11.99 9.53 -8.96
N THR A 3 10.86 9.29 -9.63
CA THR A 3 10.40 10.10 -10.76
C THR A 3 10.21 11.57 -10.41
N SER A 4 9.58 11.86 -9.25
CA SER A 4 9.37 13.24 -8.80
C SER A 4 10.71 13.93 -8.49
N ILE A 5 11.66 13.21 -7.91
CA ILE A 5 13.01 13.72 -7.64
C ILE A 5 13.77 13.97 -8.94
N ALA A 6 13.71 13.01 -9.88
CA ALA A 6 14.32 13.15 -11.20
C ALA A 6 13.75 14.34 -12.00
N ALA A 7 12.45 14.62 -11.83
CA ALA A 7 11.78 15.77 -12.45
C ALA A 7 12.29 17.15 -11.95
N CYS A 8 13.05 17.19 -10.84
CA CYS A 8 13.71 18.43 -10.38
C CYS A 8 15.04 18.70 -11.09
N LEU A 9 15.58 17.74 -11.83
CA LEU A 9 16.90 17.88 -12.49
C LEU A 9 16.77 18.59 -13.82
N ASP A 10 17.81 19.35 -14.18
CA ASP A 10 17.97 19.86 -15.54
C ASP A 10 18.33 18.71 -16.48
N GLY A 11 17.45 18.40 -17.44
CA GLY A 11 17.67 17.37 -18.43
C GLY A 11 16.67 16.21 -18.37
N SER A 12 17.03 15.10 -18.98
CA SER A 12 16.16 13.93 -19.15
C SER A 12 16.74 12.72 -18.44
N VAL A 13 15.88 12.00 -17.72
CA VAL A 13 16.20 10.78 -16.99
C VAL A 13 15.25 9.67 -17.44
N GLU A 14 15.79 8.51 -17.79
CA GLU A 14 15.01 7.31 -18.03
C GLU A 14 14.70 6.63 -16.71
N ILE A 15 13.42 6.35 -16.48
CA ILE A 15 12.92 5.63 -15.31
C ILE A 15 12.36 4.30 -15.78
N ASP A 16 12.79 3.24 -15.13
CA ASP A 16 12.35 1.88 -15.41
C ASP A 16 12.13 1.09 -14.11
N GLY A 17 11.60 -0.12 -14.22
CA GLY A 17 11.33 -1.03 -13.12
C GLY A 17 11.14 -2.47 -13.57
N ASP A 18 10.82 -3.32 -12.63
CA ASP A 18 10.49 -4.72 -12.91
C ASP A 18 9.16 -4.87 -13.68
N LEU A 19 8.83 -6.11 -14.04
CA LEU A 19 7.61 -6.42 -14.80
C LEU A 19 6.32 -6.03 -14.05
N SER A 20 6.32 -6.08 -12.73
CA SER A 20 5.18 -5.68 -11.91
C SER A 20 4.98 -4.17 -11.96
N LEU A 21 6.07 -3.41 -11.76
CA LEU A 21 6.01 -1.95 -11.77
C LEU A 21 5.68 -1.39 -13.18
N ARG A 22 6.15 -2.06 -14.25
CA ARG A 22 5.83 -1.68 -15.64
C ARG A 22 4.35 -1.81 -16.01
N LYS A 23 3.60 -2.66 -15.31
CA LYS A 23 2.15 -2.85 -15.52
C LYS A 23 1.30 -1.78 -14.84
N ARG A 24 1.87 -1.00 -13.92
CA ARG A 24 1.12 -0.01 -13.14
C ARG A 24 0.82 1.23 -13.97
N ASP A 25 -0.39 1.74 -13.82
CA ASP A 25 -0.77 3.06 -14.30
C ASP A 25 -0.19 4.13 -13.37
N LEU A 26 0.73 4.93 -13.90
CA LEU A 26 1.38 6.04 -13.20
C LEU A 26 0.80 7.40 -13.63
N SER A 27 -0.32 7.40 -14.38
CA SER A 27 -0.96 8.61 -14.90
C SER A 27 -1.25 9.68 -13.84
N PRO A 28 -1.61 9.37 -12.58
CA PRO A 28 -1.78 10.42 -11.57
C PRO A 28 -0.51 11.24 -11.31
N LEU A 29 0.66 10.57 -11.30
CA LEU A 29 1.94 11.25 -11.12
C LEU A 29 2.39 11.96 -12.41
N THR A 30 2.34 11.26 -13.55
CA THR A 30 2.85 11.81 -14.81
C THR A 30 2.03 13.00 -15.28
N SER A 31 0.71 13.00 -15.03
CA SER A 31 -0.15 14.15 -15.29
C SER A 31 0.22 15.36 -14.42
N ALA A 32 0.44 15.14 -13.11
CA ALA A 32 0.89 16.18 -12.20
C ALA A 32 2.22 16.82 -12.66
N LEU A 33 3.18 15.98 -13.08
CA LEU A 33 4.47 16.47 -13.58
C LEU A 33 4.35 17.26 -14.89
N ARG A 34 3.46 16.83 -15.81
CA ARG A 34 3.18 17.57 -17.04
C ARG A 34 2.55 18.94 -16.75
N GLU A 35 1.63 19.02 -15.78
CA GLU A 35 1.06 20.32 -15.34
C GLU A 35 2.13 21.24 -14.73
N LEU A 36 3.19 20.67 -14.15
CA LEU A 36 4.35 21.40 -13.64
C LEU A 36 5.46 21.63 -14.71
N GLY A 37 5.12 21.49 -15.99
CA GLY A 37 6.01 21.79 -17.11
C GLY A 37 7.02 20.73 -17.48
N CYS A 38 7.00 19.57 -16.84
CA CYS A 38 7.92 18.47 -17.16
C CYS A 38 7.48 17.72 -18.42
N GLY A 39 8.45 17.27 -19.22
CA GLY A 39 8.22 16.28 -20.26
C GLY A 39 8.12 14.88 -19.65
N VAL A 40 7.05 14.14 -19.97
CA VAL A 40 6.94 12.71 -19.58
C VAL A 40 6.42 11.93 -20.77
N SER A 41 7.20 10.93 -21.22
CA SER A 41 6.99 10.24 -22.50
C SER A 41 5.87 9.20 -22.50
N SER A 42 5.49 8.66 -21.32
CA SER A 42 4.46 7.63 -21.17
C SER A 42 3.88 7.67 -19.76
N ASP A 43 2.73 7.04 -19.55
CA ASP A 43 2.11 6.83 -18.23
C ASP A 43 2.46 5.47 -17.61
N CYS A 44 3.16 4.61 -18.33
CA CYS A 44 3.68 3.32 -17.87
C CYS A 44 5.19 3.25 -18.13
N LEU A 45 5.90 2.55 -17.27
CA LEU A 45 7.35 2.31 -17.40
C LEU A 45 7.67 1.37 -18.59
N PRO A 46 8.84 1.51 -19.24
CA PRO A 46 9.81 2.59 -19.01
C PRO A 46 9.34 3.91 -19.65
N TYR A 47 9.74 5.02 -19.04
CA TYR A 47 9.51 6.34 -19.61
C TYR A 47 10.67 7.30 -19.34
N ILE A 48 10.71 8.38 -20.13
CA ILE A 48 11.66 9.47 -19.92
C ILE A 48 10.92 10.62 -19.23
N VAL A 49 11.49 11.11 -18.12
CA VAL A 49 11.07 12.35 -17.46
C VAL A 49 12.11 13.42 -17.74
N SER A 50 11.65 14.61 -18.14
CA SER A 50 12.49 15.76 -18.45
C SER A 50 12.01 16.95 -17.62
N GLY A 51 12.87 17.41 -16.71
CA GLY A 51 12.65 18.58 -15.85
C GLY A 51 13.34 19.84 -16.39
N PRO A 52 13.45 20.89 -15.56
CA PRO A 52 13.06 20.91 -14.16
C PRO A 52 11.56 21.16 -13.95
N ILE A 53 11.06 20.87 -12.75
CA ILE A 53 9.73 21.30 -12.30
C ILE A 53 9.66 22.82 -12.31
N ILE A 54 8.64 23.37 -12.95
CA ILE A 54 8.37 24.80 -13.00
C ILE A 54 7.37 25.17 -11.90
N PRO A 55 7.64 26.21 -11.08
CA PRO A 55 6.69 26.70 -10.10
C PRO A 55 5.31 26.98 -10.73
N GLY A 56 4.25 26.54 -10.04
CA GLY A 56 2.90 26.61 -10.59
C GLY A 56 1.85 26.03 -9.66
N SER A 57 0.69 25.70 -10.22
CA SER A 57 -0.39 25.09 -9.47
C SER A 57 -0.99 23.93 -10.23
N PHE A 58 -1.35 22.87 -9.49
CA PHE A 58 -2.03 21.69 -10.02
C PHE A 58 -2.91 21.04 -8.96
N TRP A 59 -3.60 19.97 -9.32
CA TRP A 59 -4.41 19.23 -8.38
C TRP A 59 -4.03 17.74 -8.35
N ILE A 60 -4.25 17.10 -7.22
CA ILE A 60 -4.06 15.66 -7.03
C ILE A 60 -5.39 15.06 -6.58
N ASP A 61 -5.79 13.95 -7.21
CA ASP A 61 -6.87 13.11 -6.72
C ASP A 61 -6.29 12.07 -5.73
N GLU A 62 -6.66 12.22 -4.46
CA GLU A 62 -6.21 11.35 -3.39
C GLU A 62 -6.98 10.03 -3.30
N SER A 63 -8.00 9.82 -4.13
CA SER A 63 -8.82 8.59 -4.12
C SER A 63 -8.11 7.36 -4.70
N PHE A 64 -7.01 7.56 -5.42
CA PHE A 64 -6.23 6.48 -6.05
C PHE A 64 -5.06 6.03 -5.19
N SER A 65 -4.25 6.96 -4.70
CA SER A 65 -3.02 6.64 -3.96
C SER A 65 -2.46 7.87 -3.25
N SER A 66 -1.93 7.67 -2.05
CA SER A 66 -1.13 8.70 -1.35
C SER A 66 0.27 8.90 -1.94
N GLN A 67 0.75 7.99 -2.80
CA GLN A 67 2.15 7.99 -3.28
C GLN A 67 2.48 9.17 -4.19
N THR A 68 1.52 9.67 -4.99
CA THR A 68 1.73 10.84 -5.84
C THR A 68 2.09 12.06 -4.99
N LEU A 69 1.27 12.37 -3.98
CA LEU A 69 1.54 13.48 -3.08
C LEU A 69 2.85 13.29 -2.31
N SER A 70 3.07 12.09 -1.78
CA SER A 70 4.32 11.75 -1.07
C SER A 70 5.56 11.98 -1.94
N GLY A 71 5.51 11.56 -3.22
CA GLY A 71 6.61 11.78 -4.16
C GLY A 71 6.89 13.25 -4.41
N ILE A 72 5.86 14.08 -4.53
CA ILE A 72 6.00 15.53 -4.74
C ILE A 72 6.55 16.22 -3.48
N ILE A 73 6.09 15.85 -2.27
CA ILE A 73 6.62 16.38 -1.01
C ILE A 73 8.12 16.06 -0.90
N LEU A 74 8.52 14.81 -1.16
CA LEU A 74 9.92 14.39 -1.09
C LEU A 74 10.81 15.06 -2.16
N ALA A 75 10.25 15.50 -3.27
CA ALA A 75 10.97 16.21 -4.32
C ALA A 75 11.09 17.71 -4.04
N SER A 76 10.25 18.27 -3.15
CA SER A 76 10.17 19.72 -2.94
C SER A 76 11.46 20.42 -2.52
N PRO A 77 12.45 19.79 -1.84
CA PRO A 77 13.77 20.40 -1.64
C PRO A 77 14.45 20.88 -2.94
N GLY A 78 14.15 20.23 -4.06
CA GLY A 78 14.69 20.56 -5.38
C GLY A 78 13.88 21.58 -6.18
N PHE A 79 12.81 22.16 -5.61
CA PHE A 79 12.00 23.14 -6.34
C PHE A 79 12.71 24.48 -6.50
N SER A 80 12.49 25.14 -7.63
CA SER A 80 13.02 26.46 -7.91
C SER A 80 12.13 27.60 -7.42
N GLY A 81 10.97 27.30 -6.81
CA GLY A 81 10.01 28.22 -6.22
C GLY A 81 8.71 27.54 -5.86
N GLU A 82 7.71 28.31 -5.46
CA GLU A 82 6.44 27.85 -4.89
C GLU A 82 5.62 27.00 -5.87
N VAL A 83 5.17 25.84 -5.40
CA VAL A 83 4.24 24.94 -6.07
C VAL A 83 2.98 24.79 -5.21
N LYS A 84 1.82 25.15 -5.76
CA LYS A 84 0.53 25.06 -5.08
C LYS A 84 -0.21 23.81 -5.53
N ILE A 85 -0.60 22.97 -4.55
CA ILE A 85 -1.32 21.73 -4.77
C ILE A 85 -2.72 21.83 -4.19
N SER A 86 -3.75 21.58 -5.01
CA SER A 86 -5.13 21.42 -4.54
C SER A 86 -5.45 19.93 -4.42
N LEU A 87 -5.83 19.46 -3.24
CA LEU A 87 -6.18 18.05 -2.98
C LEU A 87 -7.67 17.86 -3.23
N ARG A 88 -8.03 16.80 -3.94
CA ARG A 88 -9.40 16.44 -4.30
C ARG A 88 -9.65 14.96 -4.05
N GLY A 89 -10.93 14.59 -4.10
CA GLY A 89 -11.34 13.21 -3.88
C GLY A 89 -11.30 12.79 -2.41
N GLU A 90 -11.75 11.58 -2.16
CA GLU A 90 -11.77 11.01 -0.83
C GLU A 90 -10.47 10.24 -0.58
N ALA A 91 -9.60 10.80 0.25
CA ALA A 91 -8.25 10.29 0.45
C ALA A 91 -8.21 8.82 0.90
N VAL A 92 -7.31 8.06 0.30
CA VAL A 92 -6.98 6.68 0.68
C VAL A 92 -5.54 6.58 1.18
N SER A 93 -5.23 5.52 1.92
CA SER A 93 -3.87 5.25 2.40
C SER A 93 -3.27 6.45 3.17
N ARG A 94 -4.10 7.15 3.95
CA ARG A 94 -3.73 8.37 4.68
C ARG A 94 -2.58 8.17 5.66
N TRP A 95 -2.45 6.96 6.22
CA TRP A 95 -1.34 6.59 7.08
C TRP A 95 0.02 6.82 6.42
N TYR A 96 0.21 6.33 5.19
CA TYR A 96 1.49 6.47 4.47
C TYR A 96 1.80 7.92 4.11
N ARG A 97 0.77 8.72 3.82
CA ARG A 97 0.92 10.16 3.65
C ARG A 97 1.36 10.83 4.96
N GLY A 98 0.72 10.47 6.07
CA GLY A 98 1.09 10.94 7.41
C GLY A 98 2.56 10.66 7.72
N LEU A 99 3.01 9.44 7.43
CA LEU A 99 4.41 9.04 7.59
C LEU A 99 5.37 9.88 6.73
N THR A 100 4.98 10.21 5.49
CA THR A 100 5.79 11.10 4.63
C THR A 100 5.90 12.50 5.23
N ILE A 101 4.81 13.07 5.72
CA ILE A 101 4.77 14.39 6.34
C ILE A 101 5.63 14.41 7.61
N GLU A 102 5.48 13.42 8.47
CA GLU A 102 6.26 13.28 9.71
C GLU A 102 7.76 13.16 9.40
N THR A 103 8.13 12.26 8.47
CA THR A 103 9.54 12.06 8.09
C THR A 103 10.14 13.32 7.48
N SER A 104 9.40 14.03 6.62
CA SER A 104 9.84 15.31 6.06
C SER A 104 9.99 16.37 7.14
N GLY A 105 9.08 16.41 8.13
CA GLY A 105 9.16 17.30 9.29
C GLY A 105 10.40 17.03 10.15
N LEU A 106 10.74 15.77 10.40
CA LEU A 106 11.98 15.38 11.10
C LEU A 106 13.25 15.80 10.34
N SER A 107 13.12 16.00 9.02
CA SER A 107 14.22 16.40 8.13
C SER A 107 14.23 17.89 7.80
N GLY A 108 13.46 18.72 8.51
CA GLY A 108 13.48 20.20 8.40
C GLY A 108 12.31 20.80 7.62
N TRP A 109 11.38 20.01 7.08
CA TRP A 109 10.20 20.55 6.43
C TRP A 109 9.20 21.13 7.43
N THR A 110 8.75 22.36 7.20
CA THR A 110 7.81 23.08 8.09
C THR A 110 6.45 23.33 7.46
N GLY A 111 6.18 22.74 6.29
CA GLY A 111 4.91 22.89 5.58
C GLY A 111 3.76 22.19 6.30
N GLY A 112 2.53 22.59 5.95
CA GLY A 112 1.29 22.02 6.49
C GLY A 112 0.53 21.20 5.46
N TYR A 113 -0.32 20.29 5.94
CA TYR A 113 -1.27 19.54 5.14
C TYR A 113 -2.67 20.15 5.26
N GLY A 114 -3.40 20.26 4.15
CA GLY A 114 -4.78 20.75 4.07
C GLY A 114 -5.32 20.60 2.64
N GLU A 115 -6.55 21.04 2.39
CA GLU A 115 -7.18 21.00 1.05
C GLU A 115 -6.33 21.68 -0.04
N THR A 116 -5.53 22.65 0.39
CA THR A 116 -4.52 23.29 -0.44
C THR A 116 -3.21 23.26 0.31
N MET A 117 -2.16 22.75 -0.35
CA MET A 117 -0.80 22.77 0.16
C MET A 117 0.06 23.71 -0.68
N ILE A 118 1.01 24.35 -0.04
CA ILE A 118 2.05 25.13 -0.66
C ILE A 118 3.38 24.47 -0.33
N LEU A 119 4.10 24.06 -1.38
CA LEU A 119 5.44 23.50 -1.28
C LEU A 119 6.43 24.48 -1.89
N ASP A 120 7.50 24.74 -1.20
CA ASP A 120 8.64 25.51 -1.68
C ASP A 120 9.91 24.74 -1.38
N SER A 121 11.05 25.20 -1.88
CA SER A 121 12.34 24.60 -1.56
C SER A 121 12.65 24.74 -0.07
N TRP A 122 13.29 23.71 0.47
CA TRP A 122 13.75 23.71 1.85
C TRP A 122 15.06 22.90 1.96
N VAL A 123 15.82 23.16 3.02
CA VAL A 123 17.09 22.48 3.25
C VAL A 123 16.83 21.21 4.02
N VAL A 124 17.26 20.09 3.45
CA VAL A 124 17.16 18.79 4.12
C VAL A 124 18.19 18.70 5.24
N GLU A 125 17.70 18.53 6.45
CA GLU A 125 18.50 18.28 7.65
C GLU A 125 18.46 16.79 7.98
N THR A 126 19.62 16.15 8.06
CA THR A 126 19.69 14.73 8.44
C THR A 126 19.63 14.62 9.96
N PRO A 127 18.63 13.98 10.57
CA PRO A 127 18.58 13.79 12.00
C PRO A 127 19.74 12.88 12.47
N GLU A 128 20.28 13.16 13.66
CA GLU A 128 21.40 12.37 14.24
C GLU A 128 21.01 10.89 14.45
N ARG A 129 19.73 10.65 14.71
CA ARG A 129 19.19 9.32 14.98
C ARG A 129 17.81 9.16 14.38
N VAL A 130 17.61 8.10 13.62
CA VAL A 130 16.30 7.66 13.13
C VAL A 130 15.99 6.29 13.72
N VAL A 131 14.80 6.13 14.28
CA VAL A 131 14.29 4.83 14.73
C VAL A 131 13.22 4.40 13.72
N ILE A 132 13.51 3.32 13.00
CA ILE A 132 12.55 2.72 12.06
C ILE A 132 11.61 1.82 12.87
N PRO A 133 10.30 2.13 12.92
CA PRO A 133 9.33 1.29 13.64
C PRO A 133 9.14 -0.05 12.93
N GLY A 134 8.54 -1.02 13.64
CA GLY A 134 8.11 -2.27 13.04
C GLY A 134 7.03 -2.05 11.98
N GLU A 135 6.99 -2.92 10.97
CA GLU A 135 6.01 -2.87 9.88
C GLU A 135 4.65 -3.41 10.35
N VAL A 136 3.77 -2.49 10.77
CA VAL A 136 2.45 -2.83 11.33
C VAL A 136 1.55 -3.60 10.35
N SER A 137 1.74 -3.42 9.03
CA SER A 137 0.94 -4.12 8.02
C SER A 137 1.25 -5.62 7.92
N LEU A 138 2.31 -6.10 8.58
CA LEU A 138 2.62 -7.53 8.71
C LEU A 138 1.92 -8.19 9.91
N CYS A 139 1.37 -7.42 10.86
CA CYS A 139 0.69 -7.96 12.03
C CYS A 139 -0.43 -8.94 11.71
N PRO A 140 -1.32 -8.69 10.73
CA PRO A 140 -2.38 -9.65 10.40
C PRO A 140 -1.84 -11.00 9.91
N ILE A 141 -0.66 -11.04 9.30
CA ILE A 141 0.00 -12.27 8.86
C ILE A 141 0.46 -13.08 10.08
N SER A 142 1.10 -12.41 11.05
CA SER A 142 1.49 -13.06 12.31
C SER A 142 0.27 -13.51 13.12
N LEU A 143 -0.79 -12.72 13.19
CA LEU A 143 -2.05 -13.10 13.85
C LEU A 143 -2.73 -14.28 13.16
N LEU A 144 -2.65 -14.38 11.84
CA LEU A 144 -3.15 -15.52 11.09
C LEU A 144 -2.38 -16.80 11.47
N PHE A 145 -1.06 -16.71 11.57
CA PHE A 145 -0.21 -17.81 12.04
C PHE A 145 -0.58 -18.22 13.47
N ASP A 146 -0.70 -17.25 14.39
CA ASP A 146 -1.07 -17.49 15.77
C ASP A 146 -2.45 -18.17 15.89
N ASN A 147 -3.43 -17.74 15.11
CA ASN A 147 -4.76 -18.34 15.07
C ASN A 147 -4.72 -19.81 14.61
N LEU A 148 -3.90 -20.12 13.60
CA LEU A 148 -3.77 -21.48 13.07
C LEU A 148 -3.03 -22.45 14.00
N HIS A 149 -2.07 -21.95 14.76
CA HIS A 149 -1.14 -22.78 15.55
C HIS A 149 -1.32 -22.64 17.07
N GLY A 150 -2.16 -21.72 17.54
CA GLY A 150 -2.37 -21.47 18.97
C GLY A 150 -1.15 -20.85 19.65
N THR A 151 -0.43 -19.98 18.93
CA THR A 151 0.72 -19.24 19.43
C THR A 151 0.35 -17.79 19.72
N ASN A 152 1.26 -17.01 20.31
CA ASN A 152 1.12 -15.58 20.61
C ASN A 152 2.40 -14.86 20.24
N SER A 153 2.71 -14.80 18.95
CA SER A 153 3.98 -14.22 18.44
C SER A 153 4.08 -12.72 18.64
N LEU A 154 2.95 -12.01 18.79
CA LEU A 154 2.89 -10.56 18.93
C LEU A 154 2.74 -10.06 20.38
N ASP A 155 2.75 -10.92 21.39
CA ASP A 155 2.54 -10.54 22.80
C ASP A 155 3.53 -9.48 23.32
N HIS A 156 4.70 -9.37 22.69
CA HIS A 156 5.74 -8.39 23.06
C HIS A 156 5.89 -7.25 22.07
N CYS A 157 5.04 -7.17 21.03
CA CYS A 157 5.10 -6.14 20.03
C CYS A 157 4.23 -4.94 20.44
N GLN A 158 4.82 -3.77 20.44
CA GLN A 158 4.07 -2.52 20.63
C GLN A 158 3.88 -1.84 19.28
N PHE A 159 2.62 -1.69 18.90
CA PHE A 159 2.23 -0.97 17.70
C PHE A 159 1.61 0.36 18.11
N GLY A 160 1.97 1.43 17.41
CA GLY A 160 1.30 2.72 17.55
C GLY A 160 -0.15 2.66 17.05
N GLU A 161 -0.95 3.65 17.43
CA GLU A 161 -2.30 3.81 16.87
C GLU A 161 -2.22 4.02 15.35
N SER A 162 -3.00 3.26 14.60
CA SER A 162 -3.07 3.35 13.14
C SER A 162 -4.37 2.76 12.63
N SER A 163 -4.77 3.13 11.41
CA SER A 163 -5.91 2.51 10.74
C SER A 163 -5.77 0.99 10.56
N ILE A 164 -4.54 0.48 10.56
CA ILE A 164 -4.27 -0.96 10.51
C ILE A 164 -4.57 -1.61 11.85
N THR A 165 -4.13 -1.01 12.96
CA THR A 165 -4.46 -1.51 14.31
C THR A 165 -5.95 -1.46 14.57
N ASP A 166 -6.64 -0.38 14.19
CA ASP A 166 -8.09 -0.26 14.30
C ASP A 166 -8.82 -1.38 13.53
N ALA A 167 -8.41 -1.64 12.29
CA ALA A 167 -8.98 -2.71 11.46
C ALA A 167 -8.77 -4.10 12.07
N ILE A 168 -7.60 -4.35 12.68
CA ILE A 168 -7.28 -5.60 13.36
C ILE A 168 -8.15 -5.77 14.62
N GLU A 169 -8.27 -4.76 15.45
CA GLU A 169 -9.09 -4.79 16.66
C GLU A 169 -10.56 -5.03 16.33
N GLU A 170 -11.09 -4.36 15.30
CA GLU A 170 -12.46 -4.60 14.83
C GLU A 170 -12.65 -6.05 14.37
N ALA A 171 -11.72 -6.60 13.59
CA ALA A 171 -11.77 -7.99 13.14
C ALA A 171 -11.67 -9.00 14.30
N LYS A 172 -10.99 -8.66 15.39
CA LYS A 172 -10.83 -9.48 16.60
C LYS A 172 -11.99 -9.35 17.59
N SER A 173 -12.90 -8.41 17.41
CA SER A 173 -13.98 -8.09 18.36
C SER A 173 -14.92 -9.27 18.70
N GLY A 174 -14.78 -10.38 17.99
CA GLY A 174 -15.47 -11.64 18.25
C GLY A 174 -16.93 -11.68 17.74
N GLY A 175 -17.37 -10.63 17.04
CA GLY A 175 -18.65 -10.53 16.35
C GLY A 175 -18.53 -10.68 14.83
N TYR A 176 -19.64 -10.47 14.12
CA TYR A 176 -19.63 -10.20 12.69
C TYR A 176 -19.10 -8.78 12.49
N SER A 177 -17.92 -8.66 11.88
CA SER A 177 -17.18 -7.40 11.83
C SER A 177 -17.51 -6.58 10.58
N HIS A 178 -17.44 -5.26 10.67
CA HIS A 178 -17.57 -4.35 9.53
C HIS A 178 -16.35 -3.44 9.45
N VAL A 179 -15.36 -3.85 8.64
CA VAL A 179 -14.02 -3.25 8.62
C VAL A 179 -13.83 -2.38 7.39
N SER A 180 -13.40 -1.12 7.60
CA SER A 180 -12.98 -0.25 6.50
C SER A 180 -11.47 -0.39 6.27
N LEU A 181 -11.07 -0.74 5.03
CA LEU A 181 -9.67 -0.80 4.60
C LEU A 181 -9.28 0.35 3.68
N ARG A 182 -9.96 1.48 3.75
CA ARG A 182 -9.61 2.69 2.98
C ARG A 182 -8.16 3.11 3.19
N ASP A 183 -7.68 3.03 4.41
CA ASP A 183 -6.31 3.41 4.77
C ASP A 183 -5.36 2.23 4.96
N ALA A 184 -5.86 1.00 4.81
CA ALA A 184 -5.15 -0.23 5.15
C ALA A 184 -5.33 -1.36 4.12
N SER A 185 -5.50 -1.04 2.83
CA SER A 185 -5.77 -2.04 1.78
C SER A 185 -4.66 -3.10 1.62
N ASP A 186 -3.49 -2.87 2.19
CA ASP A 186 -2.38 -3.82 2.15
C ASP A 186 -2.61 -5.07 3.01
N ILE A 187 -3.55 -5.01 3.96
CA ILE A 187 -3.85 -6.14 4.84
C ILE A 187 -5.07 -6.97 4.42
N ILE A 188 -5.66 -6.70 3.25
CA ILE A 188 -6.94 -7.32 2.83
C ILE A 188 -6.87 -8.86 2.83
N ALA A 189 -5.81 -9.46 2.31
CA ALA A 189 -5.68 -10.91 2.19
C ALA A 189 -5.57 -11.61 3.56
N PRO A 190 -4.61 -11.26 4.44
CA PRO A 190 -4.50 -11.92 5.73
C PRO A 190 -5.69 -11.61 6.66
N LEU A 191 -6.28 -10.41 6.54
CA LEU A 191 -7.44 -10.06 7.35
C LEU A 191 -8.69 -10.85 6.92
N ALA A 192 -8.92 -11.00 5.61
CA ALA A 192 -10.02 -11.83 5.09
C ALA A 192 -9.87 -13.29 5.54
N ALA A 193 -8.65 -13.84 5.53
CA ALA A 193 -8.38 -15.17 6.05
C ALA A 193 -8.71 -15.29 7.55
N LEU A 194 -8.28 -14.34 8.38
CA LEU A 194 -8.61 -14.29 9.81
C LEU A 194 -10.11 -14.22 10.06
N MET A 195 -10.80 -13.31 9.37
CA MET A 195 -12.25 -13.13 9.51
C MET A 195 -13.02 -14.37 9.10
N SER A 196 -12.59 -15.09 8.05
CA SER A 196 -13.24 -16.32 7.59
C SER A 196 -13.19 -17.45 8.62
N MET A 197 -12.09 -17.56 9.37
CA MET A 197 -11.95 -18.54 10.46
C MET A 197 -12.68 -18.10 11.74
N GLY A 198 -12.93 -16.80 11.90
CA GLY A 198 -13.73 -16.23 12.96
C GLY A 198 -15.23 -16.24 12.65
N LYS A 199 -15.93 -15.17 12.95
CA LYS A 199 -17.39 -15.03 12.73
C LYS A 199 -17.75 -14.39 11.38
N GLY A 200 -16.76 -14.10 10.55
CA GLY A 200 -16.95 -13.43 9.28
C GLY A 200 -17.17 -11.93 9.42
N GLY A 201 -17.62 -11.31 8.34
CA GLY A 201 -17.87 -9.88 8.31
C GLY A 201 -17.87 -9.31 6.90
N VAL A 202 -17.73 -8.00 6.83
CA VAL A 202 -17.66 -7.24 5.58
C VAL A 202 -16.42 -6.36 5.62
N ILE A 203 -15.65 -6.37 4.54
CA ILE A 203 -14.60 -5.40 4.26
C ILE A 203 -15.13 -4.40 3.24
N VAL A 204 -14.99 -3.10 3.54
CA VAL A 204 -15.40 -1.98 2.68
C VAL A 204 -14.26 -0.98 2.47
N GLY A 205 -14.45 -0.02 1.56
CA GLY A 205 -13.48 1.05 1.30
C GLY A 205 -12.17 0.56 0.66
N ALA A 206 -12.14 -0.65 0.11
CA ALA A 206 -10.94 -1.28 -0.45
C ALA A 206 -10.86 -1.22 -1.98
N SER A 207 -11.72 -0.48 -2.68
CA SER A 207 -11.79 -0.47 -4.15
C SER A 207 -10.46 -0.12 -4.83
N HIS A 208 -9.65 0.75 -4.21
CA HIS A 208 -8.31 1.12 -4.69
C HIS A 208 -7.28 -0.01 -4.60
N ALA A 209 -7.59 -1.11 -3.88
CA ALA A 209 -6.73 -2.30 -3.82
C ALA A 209 -6.65 -3.05 -5.17
N ARG A 210 -7.55 -2.76 -6.12
CA ARG A 210 -7.50 -3.32 -7.47
C ARG A 210 -6.32 -2.80 -8.31
N GLY A 211 -5.82 -1.62 -7.98
CA GLY A 211 -4.69 -0.98 -8.67
C GLY A 211 -3.32 -1.23 -8.01
N LYS A 212 -3.20 -2.21 -7.13
CA LYS A 212 -1.94 -2.56 -6.46
C LYS A 212 -1.06 -3.50 -7.33
N GLU A 213 -0.25 -4.34 -6.73
CA GLU A 213 0.60 -5.33 -7.41
C GLU A 213 -0.24 -6.31 -8.24
N SER A 214 -1.40 -6.67 -7.70
CA SER A 214 -2.48 -7.46 -8.33
C SER A 214 -3.83 -6.75 -8.12
N ASP A 215 -4.91 -7.24 -8.72
CA ASP A 215 -6.26 -6.94 -8.22
C ASP A 215 -6.45 -7.70 -6.91
N ARG A 216 -5.98 -7.08 -5.79
CA ARG A 216 -5.95 -7.74 -4.48
C ARG A 216 -7.29 -8.24 -4.01
N ILE A 217 -8.41 -7.65 -4.44
CA ILE A 217 -9.76 -8.14 -4.11
C ILE A 217 -9.98 -9.50 -4.76
N MET A 218 -9.86 -9.55 -6.09
CA MET A 218 -10.09 -10.78 -6.85
C MET A 218 -9.03 -11.85 -6.57
N SER A 219 -7.78 -11.44 -6.41
CA SER A 219 -6.67 -12.34 -6.11
C SER A 219 -6.79 -12.96 -4.71
N THR A 220 -7.28 -12.20 -3.72
CA THR A 220 -7.61 -12.73 -2.39
C THR A 220 -8.71 -13.79 -2.47
N ILE A 221 -9.78 -13.53 -3.25
CA ILE A 221 -10.86 -14.51 -3.46
C ILE A 221 -10.29 -15.81 -4.06
N ARG A 222 -9.53 -15.72 -5.14
CA ARG A 222 -8.93 -16.89 -5.82
C ARG A 222 -8.00 -17.66 -4.89
N MET A 223 -7.11 -16.96 -4.21
CA MET A 223 -6.14 -17.57 -3.30
C MET A 223 -6.85 -18.30 -2.15
N LEU A 224 -7.80 -17.68 -1.46
CA LEU A 224 -8.55 -18.29 -0.36
C LEU A 224 -9.46 -19.45 -0.85
N SER A 225 -10.06 -19.33 -2.03
CA SER A 225 -10.82 -20.41 -2.66
C SER A 225 -9.96 -21.65 -2.92
N SER A 226 -8.66 -21.49 -3.24
CA SER A 226 -7.74 -22.63 -3.39
C SER A 226 -7.57 -23.42 -2.09
N PHE A 227 -7.71 -22.75 -0.94
CA PHE A 227 -7.75 -23.38 0.39
C PHE A 227 -9.15 -23.84 0.82
N GLY A 228 -10.16 -23.75 -0.06
CA GLY A 228 -11.55 -24.10 0.25
C GLY A 228 -12.26 -23.10 1.16
N ILE A 229 -11.75 -21.89 1.27
CA ILE A 229 -12.37 -20.76 1.98
C ILE A 229 -13.17 -19.95 0.98
N GLU A 230 -14.47 -19.83 1.20
CA GLU A 230 -15.41 -19.11 0.33
C GLU A 230 -15.60 -17.69 0.84
N ILE A 231 -15.34 -16.71 -0.02
CA ILE A 231 -15.61 -15.30 0.20
C ILE A 231 -16.18 -14.69 -1.09
N GLU A 232 -16.93 -13.63 -0.97
CA GLU A 232 -17.60 -12.99 -2.09
C GLU A 232 -17.14 -11.54 -2.25
N GLU A 233 -17.06 -11.10 -3.50
CA GLU A 233 -16.87 -9.69 -3.81
C GLU A 233 -18.12 -8.89 -3.45
N ASN A 234 -17.93 -7.69 -2.92
CA ASN A 234 -18.98 -6.67 -2.83
C ASN A 234 -18.53 -5.37 -3.52
N ASN A 235 -19.38 -4.35 -3.53
CA ASN A 235 -19.11 -3.11 -4.27
C ASN A 235 -17.81 -2.40 -3.87
N GLU A 236 -17.36 -2.56 -2.63
CA GLU A 236 -16.21 -1.82 -2.08
C GLU A 236 -15.10 -2.73 -1.51
N GLY A 237 -15.27 -4.05 -1.59
CA GLY A 237 -14.32 -5.01 -1.02
C GLY A 237 -14.85 -6.43 -0.99
N LEU A 238 -15.02 -7.00 0.21
CA LEU A 238 -15.32 -8.43 0.41
C LEU A 238 -16.44 -8.65 1.42
N THR A 239 -17.27 -9.66 1.16
CA THR A 239 -18.20 -10.26 2.13
C THR A 239 -17.67 -11.64 2.50
N ILE A 240 -17.52 -11.89 3.79
CA ILE A 240 -16.75 -13.02 4.33
C ILE A 240 -17.64 -13.83 5.26
N PRO A 241 -18.10 -15.02 4.84
CA PRO A 241 -18.72 -15.99 5.75
C PRO A 241 -17.73 -16.46 6.81
N GLY A 242 -18.19 -16.58 8.06
CA GLY A 242 -17.36 -17.08 9.16
C GLY A 242 -17.43 -18.60 9.37
N GLY A 243 -16.67 -19.09 10.36
CA GLY A 243 -16.67 -20.49 10.77
C GLY A 243 -16.00 -21.45 9.80
N GLN A 244 -15.17 -20.94 8.90
CA GLN A 244 -14.46 -21.72 7.91
C GLN A 244 -13.07 -22.17 8.42
N SER A 245 -12.51 -23.15 7.76
CA SER A 245 -11.14 -23.65 8.03
C SER A 245 -10.45 -23.93 6.70
N PRO A 246 -9.14 -23.68 6.59
CA PRO A 246 -8.41 -23.98 5.38
C PRO A 246 -8.32 -25.50 5.16
N ASN A 247 -8.39 -25.90 3.90
CA ASN A 247 -8.17 -27.28 3.44
C ASN A 247 -6.92 -27.33 2.56
N GLN A 248 -6.35 -28.52 2.40
CA GLN A 248 -5.22 -28.72 1.50
C GLN A 248 -5.62 -28.38 0.06
N PRO A 249 -4.90 -27.49 -0.62
CA PRO A 249 -5.15 -27.17 -2.01
C PRO A 249 -4.96 -28.37 -2.93
N LYS A 250 -5.71 -28.43 -4.03
CA LYS A 250 -5.63 -29.50 -5.04
C LYS A 250 -4.52 -29.30 -6.06
N GLY A 251 -3.88 -28.16 -6.08
CA GLY A 251 -2.82 -27.80 -7.01
C GLY A 251 -2.05 -26.57 -6.51
N PRO A 252 -1.06 -26.09 -7.28
CA PRO A 252 -0.30 -24.89 -6.92
C PRO A 252 -1.21 -23.68 -6.76
N ILE A 253 -0.89 -22.85 -5.78
CA ILE A 253 -1.58 -21.59 -5.48
C ILE A 253 -0.81 -20.48 -6.19
N ASP A 254 -1.47 -19.79 -7.11
CA ASP A 254 -0.89 -18.64 -7.79
C ASP A 254 -0.97 -17.40 -6.90
N CYS A 255 0.18 -16.87 -6.51
CA CYS A 255 0.30 -15.66 -5.70
C CYS A 255 0.35 -14.37 -6.56
N GLU A 256 0.24 -14.49 -7.88
CA GLU A 256 0.16 -13.38 -8.84
C GLU A 256 1.28 -12.32 -8.67
N ASP A 257 2.48 -12.75 -8.28
CA ASP A 257 3.62 -11.88 -7.97
C ASP A 257 3.27 -10.78 -6.93
N ASP A 258 2.32 -11.05 -6.03
CA ASP A 258 1.96 -10.18 -4.90
C ASP A 258 2.43 -10.78 -3.58
N HIS A 259 3.39 -10.10 -2.95
CA HIS A 259 4.00 -10.57 -1.70
C HIS A 259 3.00 -10.72 -0.55
N ARG A 260 1.91 -9.94 -0.51
CA ARG A 260 0.87 -10.04 0.53
C ARG A 260 0.05 -11.32 0.37
N LEU A 261 -0.23 -11.70 -0.87
CA LEU A 261 -0.86 -12.98 -1.19
C LEU A 261 0.09 -14.13 -0.87
N ALA A 262 1.35 -14.04 -1.31
CA ALA A 262 2.35 -15.08 -1.10
C ALA A 262 2.56 -15.37 0.39
N MET A 263 2.74 -14.34 1.22
CA MET A 263 2.89 -14.50 2.67
C MET A 263 1.63 -15.07 3.33
N THR A 264 0.43 -14.62 2.93
CA THR A 264 -0.82 -15.15 3.46
C THR A 264 -1.00 -16.61 3.10
N ALA A 265 -0.77 -16.97 1.84
CA ALA A 265 -0.85 -18.35 1.36
C ALA A 265 0.20 -19.26 2.03
N ALA A 266 1.43 -18.76 2.23
CA ALA A 266 2.48 -19.50 2.94
C ALA A 266 2.05 -19.82 4.38
N VAL A 267 1.48 -18.84 5.10
CA VAL A 267 0.98 -19.07 6.46
C VAL A 267 -0.15 -20.11 6.48
N LEU A 268 -1.12 -20.03 5.57
CA LEU A 268 -2.18 -21.05 5.46
C LEU A 268 -1.60 -22.42 5.14
N ALA A 269 -0.61 -22.51 4.24
CA ALA A 269 0.06 -23.75 3.87
C ALA A 269 0.86 -24.38 5.02
N THR A 270 1.33 -23.60 6.00
CA THR A 270 1.96 -24.18 7.22
C THR A 270 1.02 -25.10 8.00
N LYS A 271 -0.30 -24.91 7.85
CA LYS A 271 -1.31 -25.73 8.55
C LYS A 271 -1.77 -26.93 7.73
N VAL A 272 -1.95 -26.77 6.44
CA VAL A 272 -2.63 -27.78 5.59
C VAL A 272 -1.77 -28.31 4.44
N GLY A 273 -0.59 -27.77 4.24
CA GLY A 273 0.25 -28.05 3.07
C GLY A 273 -0.18 -27.22 1.85
N GLY A 274 0.65 -27.22 0.82
CA GLY A 274 0.39 -26.54 -0.45
C GLY A 274 1.70 -26.22 -1.18
N GLU A 275 1.60 -25.96 -2.47
CA GLU A 275 2.67 -25.43 -3.32
C GLU A 275 2.29 -24.02 -3.75
N LEU A 276 3.25 -23.11 -3.82
CA LEU A 276 3.06 -21.71 -4.15
C LEU A 276 3.83 -21.38 -5.43
N SER A 277 3.24 -20.58 -6.31
CA SER A 277 3.89 -19.99 -7.49
C SER A 277 3.75 -18.48 -7.44
N GLY A 278 4.67 -17.72 -8.06
CA GLY A 278 4.71 -16.26 -7.99
C GLY A 278 5.10 -15.73 -6.60
N HIS A 279 5.72 -16.57 -5.78
CA HIS A 279 6.17 -16.20 -4.43
C HIS A 279 7.57 -15.58 -4.42
N GLU A 280 8.30 -15.66 -5.51
CA GLU A 280 9.67 -15.14 -5.67
C GLU A 280 9.75 -13.63 -5.42
N ILE A 281 8.63 -12.93 -5.57
CA ILE A 281 8.52 -11.51 -5.23
C ILE A 281 8.88 -11.23 -3.77
N CYS A 282 8.71 -12.19 -2.87
CA CYS A 282 9.08 -12.04 -1.46
C CYS A 282 10.59 -11.87 -1.27
N GLU A 283 11.43 -12.39 -2.16
CA GLU A 283 12.89 -12.18 -2.13
C GLU A 283 13.27 -10.72 -2.33
N VAL A 284 12.43 -9.95 -3.05
CA VAL A 284 12.64 -8.53 -3.31
C VAL A 284 12.06 -7.66 -2.20
N THR A 285 10.86 -8.00 -1.73
CA THR A 285 10.10 -7.15 -0.79
C THR A 285 10.38 -7.46 0.67
N HIS A 286 10.68 -8.71 1.00
CA HIS A 286 10.93 -9.20 2.35
C HIS A 286 12.01 -10.30 2.32
N PRO A 287 13.27 -9.94 1.98
CA PRO A 287 14.35 -10.90 1.92
C PRO A 287 14.67 -11.44 3.33
N GLY A 288 14.68 -12.76 3.50
CA GLY A 288 14.92 -13.47 4.77
C GLY A 288 14.08 -14.73 4.86
#